data_6095e6a9deec88438696e62a42f76599
#
_entry.id   6095e6a9deec88438696e62a42f76599
#
_cell.length_a   1.000
_cell.length_b   1.000
_cell.length_c   1.000
_cell.angle_alpha   90.00
_cell.angle_beta   90.00
_cell.angle_gamma   90.00
#
_symmetry.space_group_name_H-M   'P 1'
#
loop_
_entity.id
_entity.type
_entity.pdbx_description
1 polymer ?
#
loop_
_entity_poly.entity_id
_entity_poly.type
_entity_poly.pdbx_seq_one_letter_code
_entity_poly.pdbx_strand_id
1 'polypeptide(L)'
;LSSFGYDKKMLARMYTLLPDGSEEKTLPVAHEGEEFIYVLEGILTLEIDNVRYDLHPEDTAHFPSTKKHMWYNKTNRNVKFILINYPYFSKEQSN
;
A
#
# COMPACT_ATOMS: atom_id res chain seq x y z
N LEU A 1 3.92 -19.06 3.87
CA LEU A 1 3.55 -19.52 5.19
C LEU A 1 2.07 -19.67 5.30
N SER A 2 1.67 -20.75 5.86
CA SER A 2 0.26 -20.97 6.05
C SER A 2 -0.21 -20.28 7.31
N SER A 3 -1.49 -20.11 7.40
CA SER A 3 -2.09 -19.40 8.52
C SER A 3 -2.38 -20.31 9.69
N PHE A 4 -2.21 -21.61 9.54
CA PHE A 4 -2.46 -22.56 10.63
C PHE A 4 -3.86 -22.44 11.20
N GLY A 5 -4.83 -22.25 10.31
CA GLY A 5 -6.20 -22.18 10.74
C GLY A 5 -6.68 -20.81 11.12
N TYR A 6 -5.83 -19.81 11.04
CA TYR A 6 -6.30 -18.44 11.24
C TYR A 6 -7.23 -18.03 10.10
N ASP A 7 -8.29 -17.35 10.46
CA ASP A 7 -9.11 -16.70 9.46
C ASP A 7 -8.44 -15.45 8.95
N LYS A 8 -7.66 -14.80 9.80
CA LYS A 8 -6.99 -13.55 9.45
C LYS A 8 -5.56 -13.84 9.05
N LYS A 9 -5.10 -13.12 8.06
CA LYS A 9 -3.76 -13.31 7.53
C LYS A 9 -3.11 -11.97 7.35
N MET A 10 -1.79 -11.99 7.38
CA MET A 10 -0.99 -10.87 6.98
C MET A 10 -0.57 -11.11 5.54
N LEU A 11 -0.79 -10.15 4.68
CA LEU A 11 -0.40 -10.26 3.30
C LEU A 11 0.65 -9.22 2.99
N ALA A 12 1.81 -9.67 2.53
CA ALA A 12 2.90 -8.79 2.16
C ALA A 12 3.10 -8.87 0.65
N ARG A 13 3.19 -7.72 0.01
CA ARG A 13 3.42 -7.64 -1.42
C ARG A 13 4.50 -6.62 -1.70
N MET A 14 5.27 -6.88 -2.76
CA MET A 14 6.21 -5.89 -3.25
C MET A 14 5.66 -5.30 -4.53
N TYR A 15 5.65 -3.98 -4.61
CA TYR A 15 5.18 -3.27 -5.78
C TYR A 15 6.31 -2.51 -6.43
N THR A 16 6.26 -2.45 -7.74
CA THR A 16 7.12 -1.58 -8.52
C THR A 16 6.21 -0.69 -9.36
N LEU A 17 6.30 0.61 -9.13
CA LEU A 17 5.53 1.57 -9.92
C LEU A 17 6.46 2.22 -10.91
N LEU A 18 6.05 2.21 -12.17
CA LEU A 18 6.86 2.75 -13.24
C LEU A 18 6.86 4.26 -13.20
N PRO A 19 7.85 4.88 -13.86
CA PRO A 19 7.90 6.33 -13.93
C PRO A 19 6.63 6.91 -14.52
N ASP A 20 6.28 8.10 -14.05
CA ASP A 20 5.14 8.79 -14.56
C ASP A 20 3.82 8.28 -13.98
N GLY A 21 3.71 6.99 -13.75
CA GLY A 21 2.66 6.40 -12.94
C GLY A 21 1.23 6.70 -13.31
N SER A 22 0.98 7.26 -14.48
CA SER A 22 -0.38 7.70 -14.78
C SER A 22 -1.35 6.53 -14.83
N GLU A 23 -0.88 5.39 -15.24
CA GLU A 23 -1.75 4.21 -15.35
C GLU A 23 -1.99 3.54 -14.02
N GLU A 24 -1.19 3.83 -13.01
CA GLU A 24 -1.38 3.21 -11.69
C GLU A 24 -2.15 4.08 -10.73
N LYS A 25 -2.46 5.30 -11.13
CA LYS A 25 -3.16 6.18 -10.23
C LYS A 25 -4.60 5.72 -10.10
N THR A 26 -4.98 5.35 -8.89
CA THR A 26 -6.30 4.79 -8.65
C THR A 26 -7.11 5.76 -7.82
N LEU A 27 -8.39 5.44 -7.69
CA LEU A 27 -9.24 6.22 -6.80
C LEU A 27 -8.92 5.85 -5.36
N PRO A 28 -9.11 6.79 -4.44
CA PRO A 28 -8.92 6.48 -3.02
C PRO A 28 -9.88 5.37 -2.59
N VAL A 29 -9.38 4.51 -1.72
CA VAL A 29 -10.16 3.39 -1.20
C VAL A 29 -10.10 3.40 0.31
N ALA A 30 -11.04 2.69 0.93
CA ALA A 30 -11.07 2.50 2.36
C ALA A 30 -11.58 1.08 2.61
N HIS A 31 -10.99 0.40 3.57
CA HIS A 31 -11.39 -0.95 3.91
C HIS A 31 -10.96 -1.27 5.32
N GLU A 32 -11.41 -2.41 5.82
CA GLU A 32 -11.05 -2.84 7.16
C GLU A 32 -9.57 -3.17 7.23
N GLY A 33 -9.01 -2.98 8.43
CA GLY A 33 -7.66 -3.42 8.69
C GLY A 33 -6.68 -2.27 8.78
N GLU A 34 -5.42 -2.62 8.68
CA GLU A 34 -4.33 -1.65 8.70
C GLU A 34 -3.34 -1.98 7.61
N GLU A 35 -2.58 -0.97 7.23
CA GLU A 35 -1.56 -1.12 6.21
C GLU A 35 -0.25 -0.59 6.73
N PHE A 36 0.81 -1.23 6.29
CA PHE A 36 2.17 -0.82 6.60
C PHE A 36 2.94 -0.76 5.29
N ILE A 37 3.65 0.35 5.07
CA ILE A 37 4.43 0.55 3.85
C ILE A 37 5.88 0.80 4.24
N TYR A 38 6.78 0.17 3.49
CA TYR A 38 8.22 0.41 3.62
C TYR A 38 8.77 0.65 2.22
N VAL A 39 9.36 1.82 2.01
CA VAL A 39 9.86 2.22 0.69
C VAL A 39 11.28 1.73 0.53
N LEU A 40 11.53 1.06 -0.59
CA LEU A 40 12.85 0.51 -0.91
C LEU A 40 13.61 1.41 -1.88
N GLU A 41 12.91 1.99 -2.83
CA GLU A 41 13.55 2.74 -3.90
C GLU A 41 12.60 3.81 -4.40
N GLY A 42 13.12 4.99 -4.71
CA GLY A 42 12.32 6.04 -5.27
C GLY A 42 11.49 6.77 -4.22
N ILE A 43 10.61 7.62 -4.68
CA ILE A 43 9.75 8.42 -3.79
C ILE A 43 8.31 8.04 -4.06
N LEU A 44 7.67 7.47 -3.05
CA LEU A 44 6.28 7.07 -3.13
C LEU A 44 5.40 8.16 -2.57
N THR A 45 4.38 8.57 -3.32
CA THR A 45 3.41 9.51 -2.81
C THR A 45 2.24 8.74 -2.22
N LEU A 46 1.94 9.02 -0.97
CA LEU A 46 0.85 8.40 -0.24
C LEU A 46 -0.12 9.48 0.18
N GLU A 47 -1.41 9.29 -0.10
CA GLU A 47 -2.44 10.20 0.37
C GLU A 47 -3.34 9.48 1.34
N ILE A 48 -3.55 10.11 2.48
CA ILE A 48 -4.46 9.58 3.50
C ILE A 48 -5.39 10.71 3.88
N ASP A 49 -6.70 10.52 3.68
CA ASP A 49 -7.71 11.54 3.97
C ASP A 49 -7.32 12.88 3.34
N ASN A 50 -6.87 12.82 2.09
CA ASN A 50 -6.51 14.00 1.31
C ASN A 50 -5.26 14.71 1.79
N VAL A 51 -4.49 14.11 2.68
CA VAL A 51 -3.20 14.65 3.09
C VAL A 51 -2.11 13.85 2.38
N ARG A 52 -1.21 14.56 1.75
CA ARG A 52 -0.17 13.94 0.92
C ARG A 52 1.14 13.84 1.68
N TYR A 53 1.75 12.67 1.55
CA TYR A 53 3.06 12.38 2.14
C TYR A 53 3.96 11.83 1.05
N ASP A 54 5.18 12.35 0.98
CA ASP A 54 6.18 11.79 0.06
C ASP A 54 7.15 10.97 0.89
N LEU A 55 7.17 9.68 0.62
CA LEU A 55 7.98 8.74 1.37
C LEU A 55 9.23 8.42 0.56
N HIS A 56 10.38 8.56 1.21
CA HIS A 56 11.68 8.30 0.61
C HIS A 56 12.17 6.90 0.99
N PRO A 57 13.24 6.42 0.38
CA PRO A 57 13.76 5.10 0.73
C PRO A 57 14.00 4.98 2.22
N GLU A 58 13.56 3.85 2.77
CA GLU A 58 13.62 3.53 4.18
C GLU A 58 12.61 4.25 5.04
N ASP A 59 11.78 5.10 4.45
CA ASP A 59 10.64 5.64 5.19
C ASP A 59 9.57 4.57 5.30
N THR A 60 8.78 4.68 6.36
CA THR A 60 7.67 3.77 6.59
C THR A 60 6.40 4.56 6.86
N ALA A 61 5.28 3.90 6.66
CA ALA A 61 3.99 4.45 7.00
C ALA A 61 3.13 3.33 7.56
N HIS A 62 2.35 3.63 8.58
CA HIS A 62 1.46 2.65 9.19
C HIS A 62 0.18 3.38 9.52
N PHE A 63 -0.93 2.91 8.96
CA PHE A 63 -2.19 3.63 9.12
C PHE A 63 -3.36 2.67 9.07
N PRO A 64 -4.50 3.07 9.67
CA PRO A 64 -5.70 2.25 9.56
C PRO A 64 -6.26 2.36 8.15
N SER A 65 -6.59 1.22 7.57
CA SER A 65 -7.09 1.18 6.20
C SER A 65 -8.49 1.75 6.09
N THR A 66 -9.14 2.02 7.21
CA THR A 66 -10.47 2.63 7.20
C THR A 66 -10.43 4.08 6.75
N LYS A 67 -9.27 4.71 6.77
CA LYS A 67 -9.14 6.06 6.21
C LYS A 67 -8.96 5.94 4.71
N LYS A 68 -9.57 6.85 3.96
CA LYS A 68 -9.38 6.86 2.52
C LYS A 68 -7.91 7.02 2.21
N HIS A 69 -7.39 6.18 1.34
CA HIS A 69 -5.97 6.22 1.03
C HIS A 69 -5.71 5.80 -0.40
N MET A 70 -4.62 6.28 -0.93
CA MET A 70 -4.13 5.88 -2.24
C MET A 70 -2.64 6.16 -2.30
N TRP A 71 -1.96 5.48 -3.20
CA TRP A 71 -0.53 5.72 -3.40
C TRP A 71 -0.24 5.68 -4.89
N TYR A 72 0.77 6.44 -5.27
CA TYR A 72 1.15 6.53 -6.68
C TYR A 72 2.56 7.08 -6.81
N ASN A 73 3.09 7.00 -8.04
CA ASN A 73 4.41 7.48 -8.37
C ASN A 73 4.27 8.69 -9.30
N LYS A 74 4.58 9.87 -8.79
CA LYS A 74 4.49 11.08 -9.60
C LYS A 74 5.86 11.52 -10.12
N THR A 75 6.87 10.65 -10.00
CA THR A 75 8.23 10.99 -10.38
C THR A 75 8.58 10.34 -11.72
N ASN A 76 9.78 10.64 -12.22
CA ASN A 76 10.25 10.04 -13.45
C ASN A 76 11.21 8.88 -13.18
N ARG A 77 11.13 8.28 -11.99
CA ARG A 77 11.94 7.13 -11.61
C ARG A 77 11.04 6.04 -11.10
N ASN A 78 11.57 4.81 -11.11
CA ASN A 78 10.84 3.69 -10.52
C ASN A 78 10.69 3.88 -9.02
N VAL A 79 9.59 3.36 -8.50
CA VAL A 79 9.37 3.32 -7.06
C VAL A 79 9.13 1.87 -6.68
N LYS A 80 9.84 1.40 -5.66
CA LYS A 80 9.64 0.05 -5.13
C LYS A 80 9.32 0.15 -3.66
N PHE A 81 8.32 -0.58 -3.25
CA PHE A 81 7.95 -0.57 -1.83
C PHE A 81 7.26 -1.87 -1.47
N ILE A 82 7.26 -2.14 -0.18
CA ILE A 82 6.57 -3.29 0.37
C ILE A 82 5.32 -2.78 1.05
N LEU A 83 4.21 -3.43 0.76
CA LEU A 83 2.93 -3.11 1.37
C LEU A 83 2.45 -4.34 2.14
N ILE A 84 2.11 -4.14 3.40
CA ILE A 84 1.59 -5.22 4.24
C ILE A 84 0.19 -4.84 4.67
N ASN A 85 -0.75 -5.73 4.43
CA ASN A 85 -2.14 -5.59 4.86
C ASN A 85 -2.42 -6.57 5.98
N TYR A 86 -3.11 -6.11 7.02
CA TYR A 86 -3.54 -7.00 8.09
C TYR A 86 -4.81 -6.46 8.72
N PRO A 87 -5.81 -7.27 8.91
CA PRO A 87 -5.94 -8.61 8.36
C PRO A 87 -6.28 -8.55 6.88
N TYR A 88 -5.92 -9.59 6.19
CA TYR A 88 -6.23 -9.71 4.78
C TYR A 88 -7.13 -10.93 4.60
N PHE A 89 -8.23 -10.75 3.90
CA PHE A 89 -9.15 -11.85 3.59
C PHE A 89 -8.95 -12.23 2.14
N SER A 90 -9.04 -13.53 1.89
CA SER A 90 -8.87 -14.00 0.53
C SER A 90 -9.95 -13.39 -0.36
N LYS A 91 -9.68 -13.43 -1.65
CA LYS A 91 -10.60 -12.83 -2.61
C LYS A 91 -11.98 -13.44 -2.51
N GLU A 92 -12.06 -14.72 -2.27
CA GLU A 92 -13.33 -15.38 -2.16
C GLU A 92 -14.14 -14.85 -1.00
N GLN A 93 -13.48 -14.42 0.03
CA GLN A 93 -14.14 -13.91 1.20
C GLN A 93 -14.46 -12.44 1.09
N SER A 94 -13.65 -11.72 0.36
CA SER A 94 -13.79 -10.28 0.31
C SER A 94 -14.82 -9.81 -0.69
N ASN A 95 -15.31 -10.70 -1.49
CA ASN A 95 -16.34 -10.32 -2.45
C ASN A 95 -17.70 -10.18 -1.81
#